data_b37c720b1e64972f1b2cae3afa8b5471
#
_entry.id   b37c720b1e64972f1b2cae3afa8b5471
#
_cell.length_a   1.000
_cell.length_b   1.000
_cell.length_c   1.000
_cell.angle_alpha   90.00
_cell.angle_beta   90.00
_cell.angle_gamma   90.00
#
_symmetry.space_group_name_H-M   'P 1'
#
loop_
_entity.id
_entity.type
_entity.pdbx_description
1 polymer ?
#
loop_
_entity_poly.entity_id
_entity_poly.type
_entity_poly.pdbx_seq_one_letter_code
_entity_poly.pdbx_strand_id
1 'polypeptide(L)'
;MKVKFRSLLLLSAVLVTACGSGKSPGSIARTAESNPWGYYSGAPETRWNSDGRTMTLLSELRYTDPHGLVWVAPAGSVVDGVSIPRSLWSLMGGPFEGKYRDASVLHDVAYEQHNRPWQDCDRMFYNAMRCSGVGAVEAKTMFYALYRFGHHWKFSIKRAKAVKFGGKMVARAEEIPRAIPVNENEVNDARDWIRSAQPSLEQIEQRADAERQ
;
A
#
# COMPACT_ATOMS: atom_id res chain seq x y z
N MET A 1 -52.23 82.61 11.94
CA MET A 1 -50.85 82.23 11.52
C MET A 1 -50.64 80.81 11.88
N LYS A 2 -50.72 79.85 10.91
CA LYS A 2 -50.65 78.41 11.15
C LYS A 2 -49.29 77.95 10.76
N VAL A 3 -48.51 77.50 11.73
CA VAL A 3 -47.18 76.85 11.52
C VAL A 3 -47.38 75.34 11.36
N LYS A 4 -47.00 74.82 10.20
CA LYS A 4 -47.01 73.36 9.93
C LYS A 4 -45.69 72.76 10.38
N PHE A 5 -45.76 71.86 11.36
CA PHE A 5 -44.65 70.99 11.71
C PHE A 5 -44.55 69.85 10.69
N ARG A 6 -43.39 69.71 10.02
CA ARG A 6 -43.04 68.58 9.20
C ARG A 6 -42.24 67.63 10.06
N SER A 7 -42.80 66.46 10.31
CA SER A 7 -42.08 65.33 10.91
C SER A 7 -41.07 64.75 9.93
N LEU A 8 -39.82 64.76 10.34
CA LEU A 8 -38.69 64.10 9.65
C LEU A 8 -38.54 62.69 10.20
N LEU A 9 -38.92 61.70 9.41
CA LEU A 9 -38.67 60.29 9.71
C LEU A 9 -37.21 59.96 9.43
N LEU A 10 -36.42 59.73 10.49
CA LEU A 10 -35.05 59.18 10.40
C LEU A 10 -35.14 57.66 10.21
N LEU A 11 -34.76 57.22 9.00
CA LEU A 11 -34.66 55.83 8.66
C LEU A 11 -33.26 55.35 9.14
N SER A 12 -33.22 54.59 10.26
CA SER A 12 -32.00 53.98 10.77
C SER A 12 -31.68 52.75 9.94
N ALA A 13 -30.65 52.84 9.09
CA ALA A 13 -30.10 51.71 8.40
C ALA A 13 -29.25 50.86 9.37
N VAL A 14 -29.72 49.67 9.72
CA VAL A 14 -28.95 48.67 10.46
C VAL A 14 -28.02 48.01 9.48
N LEU A 15 -26.71 48.29 9.58
CA LEU A 15 -25.68 47.54 8.90
C LEU A 15 -25.53 46.20 9.62
N VAL A 16 -26.01 45.13 8.98
CA VAL A 16 -25.70 43.76 9.38
C VAL A 16 -24.34 43.41 8.79
N THR A 17 -23.30 43.46 9.62
CA THR A 17 -21.98 42.88 9.28
C THR A 17 -22.10 41.38 9.28
N ALA A 18 -22.21 40.78 8.11
CA ALA A 18 -22.08 39.33 7.92
C ALA A 18 -20.63 38.97 8.20
N CYS A 19 -20.37 38.36 9.37
CA CYS A 19 -19.14 37.60 9.61
C CYS A 19 -19.08 36.44 8.60
N GLY A 20 -18.32 36.63 7.54
CA GLY A 20 -17.96 35.54 6.64
C GLY A 20 -17.13 34.51 7.39
N SER A 21 -17.76 33.41 7.77
CA SER A 21 -17.03 32.21 8.19
C SER A 21 -16.13 31.77 7.03
N GLY A 22 -14.84 32.07 7.16
CA GLY A 22 -13.82 31.53 6.26
C GLY A 22 -13.90 30.01 6.30
N LYS A 23 -14.49 29.41 5.27
CA LYS A 23 -14.31 27.98 5.01
C LYS A 23 -12.83 27.78 4.72
N SER A 24 -12.13 27.12 5.65
CA SER A 24 -10.85 26.49 5.36
C SER A 24 -10.99 25.72 4.05
N PRO A 25 -9.98 25.75 3.15
CA PRO A 25 -10.01 24.92 1.97
C PRO A 25 -10.16 23.49 2.46
N GLY A 26 -11.38 22.96 2.33
CA GLY A 26 -11.68 21.61 2.67
C GLY A 26 -10.70 20.74 1.91
N SER A 27 -9.98 19.88 2.63
CA SER A 27 -9.36 18.73 2.03
C SER A 27 -10.42 18.15 1.09
N ILE A 28 -10.10 18.11 -0.19
CA ILE A 28 -10.90 17.39 -1.17
C ILE A 28 -10.80 15.95 -0.71
N ALA A 29 -11.73 15.51 0.14
CA ALA A 29 -12.01 14.11 0.29
C ALA A 29 -12.29 13.66 -1.15
N ARG A 30 -11.30 13.02 -1.79
CA ARG A 30 -11.56 12.24 -2.99
C ARG A 30 -12.69 11.32 -2.57
N THR A 31 -13.90 11.65 -3.00
CA THR A 31 -14.98 10.69 -3.02
C THR A 31 -14.35 9.43 -3.57
N ALA A 32 -14.39 8.35 -2.80
CA ALA A 32 -13.97 7.05 -3.22
C ALA A 32 -14.91 6.60 -4.35
N GLU A 33 -14.80 7.24 -5.52
CA GLU A 33 -15.27 6.67 -6.77
C GLU A 33 -14.54 5.36 -6.88
N SER A 34 -15.29 4.30 -6.70
CA SER A 34 -14.96 2.90 -6.56
C SER A 34 -13.79 2.49 -7.42
N ASN A 35 -12.56 2.76 -6.96
CA ASN A 35 -11.40 2.12 -7.53
C ASN A 35 -11.55 0.61 -7.20
N PRO A 36 -11.72 -0.29 -8.19
CA PRO A 36 -11.94 -1.71 -7.93
C PRO A 36 -10.76 -2.37 -7.22
N TRP A 37 -9.65 -1.64 -7.09
CA TRP A 37 -8.41 -2.10 -6.46
C TRP A 37 -8.21 -1.57 -5.04
N GLY A 38 -9.23 -0.97 -4.42
CA GLY A 38 -9.12 -0.40 -3.09
C GLY A 38 -8.69 1.07 -3.08
N TYR A 39 -8.19 1.56 -1.94
CA TYR A 39 -7.78 2.95 -1.77
C TYR A 39 -6.75 3.13 -0.68
N TYR A 40 -5.93 4.18 -0.84
CA TYR A 40 -4.95 4.62 0.16
C TYR A 40 -5.51 5.73 1.05
N SER A 41 -5.02 5.83 2.29
CA SER A 41 -5.32 6.96 3.18
C SER A 41 -4.72 8.29 2.72
N GLY A 42 -3.71 8.24 1.87
CA GLY A 42 -2.97 9.38 1.33
C GLY A 42 -1.71 8.91 0.59
N ALA A 43 -0.82 9.82 0.26
CA ALA A 43 0.50 9.51 -0.26
C ALA A 43 1.48 9.24 0.91
N PRO A 44 2.48 8.37 0.74
CA PRO A 44 3.51 8.16 1.76
C PRO A 44 4.38 9.41 1.91
N GLU A 45 4.55 9.87 3.14
CA GLU A 45 5.51 10.90 3.51
C GLU A 45 6.76 10.22 4.06
N THR A 46 7.90 10.36 3.38
CA THR A 46 9.13 9.67 3.73
C THR A 46 10.31 10.61 3.80
N ARG A 47 11.32 10.26 4.58
CA ARG A 47 12.62 10.93 4.66
C ARG A 47 13.74 9.93 4.41
N TRP A 48 14.66 10.29 3.51
CA TRP A 48 15.89 9.53 3.32
C TRP A 48 16.72 9.48 4.59
N ASN A 49 17.22 8.33 4.94
CA ASN A 49 18.15 8.14 6.04
C ASN A 49 19.58 8.45 5.60
N SER A 50 20.47 8.68 6.57
CA SER A 50 21.88 9.04 6.32
C SER A 50 22.68 7.92 5.63
N ASP A 51 22.17 6.70 5.60
CA ASP A 51 22.76 5.57 4.89
C ASP A 51 22.62 5.68 3.34
N GLY A 52 21.84 6.67 2.86
CA GLY A 52 21.58 6.90 1.44
C GLY A 52 20.80 5.80 0.75
N ARG A 53 20.24 4.84 1.50
CA ARG A 53 19.60 3.64 0.97
C ARG A 53 18.20 3.42 1.50
N THR A 54 17.98 3.66 2.79
CA THR A 54 16.68 3.43 3.41
C THR A 54 15.90 4.73 3.58
N MET A 55 14.60 4.62 3.70
CA MET A 55 13.70 5.72 4.01
C MET A 55 12.93 5.42 5.29
N THR A 56 12.67 6.46 6.08
CA THR A 56 11.78 6.39 7.24
C THR A 56 10.45 7.03 6.90
N LEU A 57 9.35 6.30 7.14
CA LEU A 57 8.00 6.81 6.99
C LEU A 57 7.70 7.84 8.08
N LEU A 58 7.28 9.04 7.71
CA LEU A 58 7.03 10.15 8.65
C LEU A 58 5.61 10.15 9.21
N SER A 59 4.65 9.63 8.45
CA SER A 59 3.25 9.50 8.84
C SER A 59 2.76 8.07 8.52
N GLU A 60 1.72 7.63 9.20
CA GLU A 60 1.11 6.32 8.94
C GLU A 60 0.50 6.28 7.53
N LEU A 61 0.81 5.24 6.77
CA LEU A 61 0.16 4.94 5.50
C LEU A 61 -0.77 3.74 5.66
N ARG A 62 -2.01 3.89 5.22
CA ARG A 62 -2.99 2.80 5.16
C ARG A 62 -3.41 2.53 3.72
N TYR A 63 -3.67 1.28 3.45
CA TYR A 63 -4.31 0.83 2.23
C TYR A 63 -5.43 -0.14 2.57
N THR A 64 -6.62 0.12 2.05
CA THR A 64 -7.76 -0.80 2.16
C THR A 64 -7.90 -1.52 0.83
N ASP A 65 -7.78 -2.84 0.85
CA ASP A 65 -7.85 -3.66 -0.35
C ASP A 65 -9.30 -3.86 -0.84
N PRO A 66 -9.51 -4.49 -2.02
CA PRO A 66 -10.85 -4.74 -2.57
C PRO A 66 -11.78 -5.56 -1.66
N HIS A 67 -11.24 -6.31 -0.72
CA HIS A 67 -12.01 -7.13 0.23
C HIS A 67 -12.28 -6.40 1.56
N GLY A 68 -11.86 -5.13 1.67
CA GLY A 68 -12.03 -4.31 2.89
C GLY A 68 -10.96 -4.58 3.96
N LEU A 69 -9.93 -5.38 3.64
CA LEU A 69 -8.84 -5.64 4.56
C LEU A 69 -7.88 -4.45 4.61
N VAL A 70 -7.60 -3.95 5.82
CA VAL A 70 -6.72 -2.80 6.02
C VAL A 70 -5.28 -3.26 6.24
N TRP A 71 -4.37 -2.69 5.46
CA TRP A 71 -2.93 -2.83 5.56
C TRP A 71 -2.33 -1.53 6.08
N VAL A 72 -1.41 -1.61 7.03
CA VAL A 72 -0.89 -0.44 7.75
C VAL A 72 0.63 -0.47 7.76
N ALA A 73 1.22 0.61 7.28
CA ALA A 73 2.63 0.94 7.50
C ALA A 73 2.69 2.07 8.55
N PRO A 74 3.09 1.79 9.79
CA PRO A 74 3.15 2.78 10.86
C PRO A 74 4.18 3.88 10.58
N ALA A 75 3.95 5.07 11.14
CA ALA A 75 5.00 6.08 11.20
C ALA A 75 6.25 5.52 11.89
N GLY A 76 7.43 5.90 11.41
CA GLY A 76 8.70 5.37 11.89
C GLY A 76 9.16 4.08 11.24
N SER A 77 8.32 3.40 10.43
CA SER A 77 8.77 2.25 9.64
C SER A 77 9.93 2.63 8.74
N VAL A 78 10.95 1.77 8.69
CA VAL A 78 12.09 1.91 7.78
C VAL A 78 11.88 0.99 6.61
N VAL A 79 11.96 1.52 5.40
CA VAL A 79 11.75 0.78 4.15
C VAL A 79 12.97 0.93 3.25
N ASP A 80 13.35 -0.13 2.58
CA ASP A 80 14.53 -0.18 1.70
C ASP A 80 14.25 -0.85 0.34
N GLY A 81 13.04 -1.33 0.12
CA GLY A 81 12.62 -2.00 -1.10
C GLY A 81 13.24 -3.37 -1.32
N VAL A 82 13.82 -3.98 -0.27
CA VAL A 82 14.51 -5.29 -0.37
C VAL A 82 13.54 -6.44 -0.61
N SER A 83 12.25 -6.24 -0.35
CA SER A 83 11.25 -7.25 -0.68
C SER A 83 11.22 -7.59 -2.18
N ILE A 84 11.60 -6.63 -3.06
CA ILE A 84 11.82 -6.88 -4.48
C ILE A 84 13.29 -7.30 -4.70
N PRO A 85 13.58 -8.52 -5.17
CA PRO A 85 14.94 -8.94 -5.45
C PRO A 85 15.69 -7.97 -6.35
N ARG A 86 16.89 -7.54 -5.94
CA ARG A 86 17.70 -6.52 -6.66
C ARG A 86 17.98 -6.86 -8.12
N SER A 87 18.13 -8.16 -8.42
CA SER A 87 18.29 -8.65 -9.79
C SER A 87 17.09 -8.34 -10.70
N LEU A 88 15.93 -8.02 -10.13
CA LEU A 88 14.75 -7.62 -10.90
C LEU A 88 14.64 -6.10 -11.10
N TRP A 89 15.48 -5.30 -10.44
CA TRP A 89 15.42 -3.84 -10.58
C TRP A 89 15.77 -3.37 -12.00
N SER A 90 16.67 -4.07 -12.69
CA SER A 90 16.99 -3.78 -14.10
C SER A 90 15.80 -4.00 -15.04
N LEU A 91 14.92 -4.93 -14.68
CA LEU A 91 13.75 -5.32 -15.48
C LEU A 91 12.49 -4.51 -15.13
N MET A 92 12.32 -4.13 -13.87
CA MET A 92 11.09 -3.57 -13.33
C MET A 92 11.24 -2.14 -12.79
N GLY A 93 12.47 -1.61 -12.72
CA GLY A 93 12.79 -0.34 -12.05
C GLY A 93 13.11 -0.54 -10.57
N GLY A 94 13.68 0.50 -9.94
CA GLY A 94 13.99 0.50 -8.50
C GLY A 94 12.71 0.51 -7.63
N PRO A 95 12.76 0.02 -6.41
CA PRO A 95 11.57 -0.22 -5.57
C PRO A 95 10.77 1.03 -5.22
N PHE A 96 11.40 2.20 -5.30
CA PHE A 96 10.77 3.49 -5.00
C PHE A 96 10.56 4.35 -6.24
N GLU A 97 10.65 3.75 -7.42
CA GLU A 97 10.43 4.43 -8.70
C GLU A 97 9.01 4.16 -9.22
N GLY A 98 8.53 5.07 -10.07
CA GLY A 98 7.27 4.88 -10.76
C GLY A 98 6.01 4.83 -9.88
N LYS A 99 4.98 4.22 -10.42
CA LYS A 99 3.63 4.19 -9.83
C LYS A 99 3.47 3.16 -8.71
N TYR A 100 4.36 2.19 -8.60
CA TYR A 100 4.27 1.13 -7.58
C TYR A 100 4.95 1.50 -6.25
N ARG A 101 5.58 2.68 -6.16
CA ARG A 101 6.30 3.14 -4.96
C ARG A 101 5.47 3.04 -3.68
N ASP A 102 4.21 3.49 -3.71
CA ASP A 102 3.35 3.51 -2.54
C ASP A 102 2.98 2.08 -2.09
N ALA A 103 2.79 1.19 -3.06
CA ALA A 103 2.58 -0.23 -2.81
C ALA A 103 3.84 -0.89 -2.22
N SER A 104 5.04 -0.51 -2.67
CA SER A 104 6.31 -1.05 -2.16
C SER A 104 6.52 -0.74 -0.69
N VAL A 105 6.16 0.48 -0.22
CA VAL A 105 6.24 0.85 1.19
C VAL A 105 5.39 -0.09 2.07
N LEU A 106 4.15 -0.37 1.65
CA LEU A 106 3.26 -1.28 2.38
C LEU A 106 3.78 -2.72 2.36
N HIS A 107 4.30 -3.16 1.21
CA HIS A 107 4.81 -4.52 1.04
C HIS A 107 6.05 -4.77 1.89
N ASP A 108 7.02 -3.83 1.92
CA ASP A 108 8.21 -3.92 2.77
C ASP A 108 7.82 -4.07 4.24
N VAL A 109 6.91 -3.22 4.73
CA VAL A 109 6.44 -3.28 6.12
C VAL A 109 5.70 -4.60 6.41
N ALA A 110 4.85 -5.07 5.50
CA ALA A 110 4.13 -6.33 5.68
C ALA A 110 5.10 -7.53 5.72
N TYR A 111 6.15 -7.47 4.91
CA TYR A 111 7.21 -8.49 4.88
C TYR A 111 8.10 -8.45 6.12
N GLU A 112 8.37 -7.30 6.71
CA GLU A 112 9.10 -7.19 7.98
C GLU A 112 8.27 -7.70 9.16
N GLN A 113 6.99 -7.37 9.18
CA GLN A 113 6.10 -7.73 10.30
C GLN A 113 5.79 -9.22 10.39
N HIS A 114 5.79 -9.97 9.28
CA HIS A 114 5.43 -11.40 9.23
C HIS A 114 4.13 -11.73 9.99
N ASN A 115 3.16 -10.82 9.99
CA ASN A 115 1.91 -10.99 10.74
C ASN A 115 0.78 -11.63 9.90
N ARG A 116 1.02 -11.85 8.61
CA ARG A 116 0.12 -12.46 7.63
C ARG A 116 0.89 -13.45 6.75
N PRO A 117 0.21 -14.37 6.05
CA PRO A 117 0.83 -15.19 5.01
C PRO A 117 1.50 -14.31 3.93
N TRP A 118 2.67 -14.72 3.47
CA TRP A 118 3.38 -13.99 2.41
C TRP A 118 2.55 -13.90 1.12
N GLN A 119 1.74 -14.93 0.81
CA GLN A 119 0.82 -14.91 -0.33
C GLN A 119 -0.18 -13.74 -0.24
N ASP A 120 -0.69 -13.47 0.96
CA ASP A 120 -1.59 -12.34 1.18
C ASP A 120 -0.86 -11.00 1.01
N CYS A 121 0.40 -10.92 1.44
CA CYS A 121 1.25 -9.73 1.25
C CYS A 121 1.50 -9.47 -0.24
N ASP A 122 1.81 -10.51 -1.03
CA ASP A 122 2.03 -10.38 -2.47
C ASP A 122 0.74 -10.02 -3.23
N ARG A 123 -0.40 -10.60 -2.84
CA ARG A 123 -1.72 -10.23 -3.40
C ARG A 123 -2.09 -8.78 -3.04
N MET A 124 -1.80 -8.35 -1.81
CA MET A 124 -1.95 -6.95 -1.42
C MET A 124 -1.09 -6.05 -2.29
N PHE A 125 0.17 -6.39 -2.50
CA PHE A 125 1.07 -5.62 -3.36
C PHE A 125 0.52 -5.46 -4.79
N TYR A 126 0.04 -6.56 -5.38
CA TYR A 126 -0.61 -6.51 -6.69
C TYR A 126 -1.80 -5.54 -6.70
N ASN A 127 -2.74 -5.66 -5.76
CA ASN A 127 -3.92 -4.81 -5.67
C ASN A 127 -3.53 -3.34 -5.45
N ALA A 128 -2.57 -3.09 -4.57
CA ALA A 128 -2.06 -1.75 -4.26
C ALA A 128 -1.36 -1.11 -5.48
N MET A 129 -0.57 -1.87 -6.25
CA MET A 129 -0.01 -1.43 -7.52
C MET A 129 -1.10 -1.06 -8.53
N ARG A 130 -2.13 -1.89 -8.68
CA ARG A 130 -3.27 -1.61 -9.55
C ARG A 130 -4.04 -0.37 -9.11
N CYS A 131 -4.20 -0.18 -7.80
CA CYS A 131 -4.78 1.02 -7.20
C CYS A 131 -3.99 2.29 -7.56
N SER A 132 -2.66 2.19 -7.60
CA SER A 132 -1.75 3.28 -8.00
C SER A 132 -1.68 3.48 -9.54
N GLY A 133 -2.42 2.70 -10.33
CA GLY A 133 -2.46 2.83 -11.79
C GLY A 133 -1.29 2.17 -12.52
N VAL A 134 -0.62 1.18 -11.91
CA VAL A 134 0.32 0.29 -12.62
C VAL A 134 -0.44 -0.56 -13.62
N GLY A 135 0.12 -0.75 -14.82
CA GLY A 135 -0.47 -1.55 -15.89
C GLY A 135 -0.65 -3.01 -15.47
N ALA A 136 -1.70 -3.69 -16.01
CA ALA A 136 -2.01 -5.06 -15.60
C ALA A 136 -0.87 -6.05 -15.87
N VAL A 137 -0.22 -5.95 -17.02
CA VAL A 137 0.91 -6.83 -17.39
C VAL A 137 2.09 -6.60 -16.46
N GLU A 138 2.44 -5.35 -16.19
CA GLU A 138 3.53 -4.98 -15.29
C GLU A 138 3.25 -5.48 -13.87
N ALA A 139 2.07 -5.17 -13.30
CA ALA A 139 1.71 -5.59 -11.95
C ALA A 139 1.68 -7.12 -11.80
N LYS A 140 1.17 -7.85 -12.81
CA LYS A 140 1.17 -9.32 -12.81
C LYS A 140 2.58 -9.90 -12.95
N THR A 141 3.46 -9.26 -13.71
CA THR A 141 4.86 -9.69 -13.84
C THR A 141 5.61 -9.51 -12.52
N MET A 142 5.41 -8.36 -11.84
CA MET A 142 5.98 -8.12 -10.51
C MET A 142 5.43 -9.10 -9.47
N PHE A 143 4.14 -9.36 -9.51
CA PHE A 143 3.51 -10.37 -8.65
C PHE A 143 4.10 -11.77 -8.86
N TYR A 144 4.22 -12.23 -10.12
CA TYR A 144 4.89 -13.50 -10.45
C TYR A 144 6.30 -13.55 -9.90
N ALA A 145 7.08 -12.49 -10.11
CA ALA A 145 8.48 -12.44 -9.69
C ALA A 145 8.65 -12.52 -8.16
N LEU A 146 7.80 -11.83 -7.40
CA LEU A 146 7.79 -11.92 -5.94
C LEU A 146 7.31 -13.29 -5.47
N TYR A 147 6.19 -13.76 -6.01
CA TYR A 147 5.63 -15.06 -5.65
C TYR A 147 6.61 -16.21 -5.93
N ARG A 148 7.38 -16.13 -7.01
CA ARG A 148 8.35 -17.15 -7.44
C ARG A 148 9.68 -17.08 -6.71
N PHE A 149 10.22 -15.88 -6.51
CA PHE A 149 11.59 -15.63 -6.07
C PHE A 149 11.70 -14.83 -4.76
N GLY A 150 10.59 -14.37 -4.20
CA GLY A 150 10.55 -13.57 -2.98
C GLY A 150 10.96 -14.36 -1.73
N HIS A 151 11.02 -13.66 -0.60
CA HIS A 151 11.16 -14.28 0.69
C HIS A 151 9.84 -14.88 1.13
N HIS A 152 9.88 -16.10 1.63
CA HIS A 152 8.69 -16.81 2.07
C HIS A 152 8.83 -17.26 3.51
N TRP A 153 7.71 -17.38 4.21
CA TRP A 153 7.64 -17.93 5.56
C TRP A 153 6.41 -18.79 5.73
N LYS A 154 6.44 -19.64 6.74
CA LYS A 154 5.30 -20.44 7.19
C LYS A 154 5.00 -20.12 8.64
N PHE A 155 3.74 -20.19 9.02
CA PHE A 155 3.36 -20.11 10.41
C PHE A 155 3.44 -21.49 11.04
N SER A 156 4.27 -21.62 12.07
CA SER A 156 4.29 -22.82 12.94
C SER A 156 3.62 -22.48 14.28
N ILE A 157 2.76 -23.36 14.75
CA ILE A 157 2.15 -23.23 16.06
C ILE A 157 3.05 -23.96 17.05
N LYS A 158 3.88 -23.21 17.77
CA LYS A 158 4.69 -23.78 18.87
C LYS A 158 3.94 -23.60 20.20
N ARG A 159 3.77 -24.70 20.92
CA ARG A 159 3.30 -24.67 22.30
C ARG A 159 4.40 -23.98 23.12
N ALA A 160 4.15 -22.76 23.62
CA ALA A 160 5.09 -22.12 24.53
C ALA A 160 5.29 -23.10 25.72
N LYS A 161 6.57 -23.36 26.10
CA LYS A 161 6.87 -24.16 27.29
C LYS A 161 6.07 -23.57 28.43
N ALA A 162 5.20 -24.40 29.05
CA ALA A 162 4.32 -23.98 30.11
C ALA A 162 5.14 -23.43 31.28
N VAL A 163 5.13 -22.12 31.42
CA VAL A 163 5.32 -21.50 32.71
C VAL A 163 4.03 -21.82 33.47
N LYS A 164 4.11 -22.18 34.74
CA LYS A 164 3.09 -22.81 35.58
C LYS A 164 1.64 -22.23 35.58
N PHE A 165 1.33 -21.30 34.70
CA PHE A 165 0.01 -20.72 34.52
C PHE A 165 -0.29 -20.54 33.02
N GLY A 166 -1.11 -21.43 32.45
CA GLY A 166 -1.83 -21.26 31.21
C GLY A 166 -0.96 -21.01 29.96
N GLY A 167 -0.36 -22.08 29.38
CA GLY A 167 0.40 -21.96 28.13
C GLY A 167 -0.46 -21.50 26.96
N LYS A 168 -0.24 -20.28 26.49
CA LYS A 168 -0.82 -19.79 25.24
C LYS A 168 -0.11 -20.45 24.04
N MET A 169 -0.90 -20.89 23.07
CA MET A 169 -0.38 -21.26 21.76
C MET A 169 -0.01 -19.96 21.01
N VAL A 170 1.24 -19.84 20.58
CA VAL A 170 1.69 -18.67 19.82
C VAL A 170 2.08 -19.15 18.42
N ALA A 171 1.44 -18.58 17.41
CA ALA A 171 1.87 -18.74 16.04
C ALA A 171 3.17 -17.94 15.84
N ARG A 172 4.20 -18.58 15.30
CA ARG A 172 5.47 -17.95 14.96
C ARG A 172 5.72 -18.12 13.46
N ALA A 173 6.09 -17.04 12.80
CA ALA A 173 6.58 -17.11 11.45
C ALA A 173 7.98 -17.75 11.45
N GLU A 174 8.20 -18.70 10.55
CA GLU A 174 9.50 -19.32 10.29
C GLU A 174 9.81 -19.09 8.82
N GLU A 175 10.96 -18.50 8.53
CA GLU A 175 11.39 -18.29 7.15
C GLU A 175 11.61 -19.61 6.42
N ILE A 176 11.22 -19.65 5.17
CA ILE A 176 11.54 -20.72 4.24
C ILE A 176 12.79 -20.28 3.48
N PRO A 177 13.90 -21.03 3.54
CA PRO A 177 15.10 -20.68 2.81
C PRO A 177 14.78 -20.44 1.32
N ARG A 178 15.33 -19.38 0.74
CA ARG A 178 15.20 -19.11 -0.69
C ARG A 178 15.86 -20.24 -1.46
N ALA A 179 15.07 -21.00 -2.18
CA ALA A 179 15.56 -22.20 -2.87
C ALA A 179 16.28 -21.87 -4.21
N ILE A 180 15.96 -20.72 -4.85
CA ILE A 180 16.34 -20.51 -6.25
C ILE A 180 16.79 -19.06 -6.47
N PRO A 181 17.93 -18.82 -7.15
CA PRO A 181 18.31 -17.50 -7.62
C PRO A 181 17.31 -16.97 -8.64
N VAL A 182 17.12 -15.65 -8.67
CA VAL A 182 16.26 -15.02 -9.67
C VAL A 182 16.81 -15.29 -11.07
N ASN A 183 15.94 -15.78 -11.95
CA ASN A 183 16.21 -16.01 -13.35
C ASN A 183 15.45 -14.97 -14.20
N GLU A 184 16.17 -14.00 -14.76
CA GLU A 184 15.56 -12.93 -15.56
C GLU A 184 14.87 -13.46 -16.83
N ASN A 185 15.40 -14.53 -17.44
CA ASN A 185 14.75 -15.14 -18.62
C ASN A 185 13.39 -15.74 -18.25
N GLU A 186 13.30 -16.43 -17.12
CA GLU A 186 12.04 -16.97 -16.60
C GLU A 186 11.00 -15.87 -16.34
N VAL A 187 11.44 -14.73 -15.80
CA VAL A 187 10.55 -13.57 -15.58
C VAL A 187 10.11 -12.95 -16.93
N ASN A 188 10.99 -12.88 -17.91
CA ASN A 188 10.64 -12.38 -19.24
C ASN A 188 9.65 -13.32 -19.95
N ASP A 189 9.86 -14.63 -19.90
CA ASP A 189 8.96 -15.63 -20.45
C ASP A 189 7.58 -15.58 -19.77
N ALA A 190 7.57 -15.41 -18.44
CA ALA A 190 6.33 -15.21 -17.69
C ALA A 190 5.62 -13.93 -18.11
N ARG A 191 6.35 -12.82 -18.32
CA ARG A 191 5.78 -11.55 -18.81
C ARG A 191 5.13 -11.69 -20.18
N ASP A 192 5.79 -12.39 -21.11
CA ASP A 192 5.26 -12.59 -22.45
C ASP A 192 4.02 -13.50 -22.43
N TRP A 193 4.01 -14.53 -21.61
CA TRP A 193 2.82 -15.32 -21.35
C TRP A 193 1.70 -14.49 -20.70
N ILE A 194 2.00 -13.66 -19.69
CA ILE A 194 1.03 -12.77 -19.06
C ILE A 194 0.41 -11.81 -20.08
N ARG A 195 1.22 -11.27 -20.99
CA ARG A 195 0.76 -10.35 -22.03
C ARG A 195 -0.18 -11.05 -23.02
N SER A 196 0.15 -12.26 -23.45
CA SER A 196 -0.60 -12.99 -24.47
C SER A 196 -1.83 -13.68 -23.92
N ALA A 197 -1.74 -14.36 -22.78
CA ALA A 197 -2.80 -15.19 -22.20
C ALA A 197 -3.67 -14.44 -21.18
N GLN A 198 -3.20 -13.32 -20.63
CA GLN A 198 -3.87 -12.54 -19.59
C GLN A 198 -4.39 -13.38 -18.40
N PRO A 199 -3.56 -14.24 -17.80
CA PRO A 199 -3.97 -15.18 -16.77
C PRO A 199 -4.54 -14.46 -15.53
N SER A 200 -5.34 -15.20 -14.74
CA SER A 200 -5.73 -14.77 -13.39
C SER A 200 -4.51 -14.84 -12.44
N LEU A 201 -4.63 -14.26 -11.22
CA LEU A 201 -3.56 -14.40 -10.21
C LEU A 201 -3.38 -15.85 -9.79
N GLU A 202 -4.46 -16.62 -9.66
CA GLU A 202 -4.42 -18.05 -9.31
C GLU A 202 -3.66 -18.86 -10.37
N GLN A 203 -3.80 -18.54 -11.65
CA GLN A 203 -3.05 -19.19 -12.72
C GLN A 203 -1.56 -18.83 -12.67
N ILE A 204 -1.25 -17.58 -12.28
CA ILE A 204 0.14 -17.14 -12.06
C ILE A 204 0.77 -17.88 -10.87
N GLU A 205 0.04 -18.01 -9.77
CA GLU A 205 0.49 -18.75 -8.59
C GLU A 205 0.73 -20.23 -8.92
N GLN A 206 -0.22 -20.89 -9.63
CA GLN A 206 -0.09 -22.26 -10.06
C GLN A 206 1.17 -22.48 -10.93
N ARG A 207 1.42 -21.57 -11.86
CA ARG A 207 2.63 -21.61 -12.69
C ARG A 207 3.87 -21.44 -11.84
N ALA A 208 3.94 -20.43 -10.98
CA ALA A 208 5.08 -20.18 -10.12
C ALA A 208 5.36 -21.34 -9.16
N ASP A 209 4.32 -22.00 -8.64
CA ASP A 209 4.45 -23.20 -7.79
C ASP A 209 4.95 -24.40 -8.57
N ALA A 210 4.49 -24.61 -9.80
CA ALA A 210 4.97 -25.71 -10.66
C ALA A 210 6.44 -25.55 -11.03
N GLU A 211 6.91 -24.32 -11.28
CA GLU A 211 8.29 -24.01 -11.59
C GLU A 211 9.24 -24.02 -10.37
N ARG A 212 8.67 -24.06 -9.14
CA ARG A 212 9.44 -24.12 -7.88
C ARG A 212 9.91 -25.54 -7.54
N GLN A 213 9.25 -26.57 -8.06
CA GLN A 213 9.56 -27.98 -7.84
C GLN A 213 10.78 -28.40 -8.64
#